data_33003924d9422da57dcbabcd725b6912
#
_entry.id   33003924d9422da57dcbabcd725b6912
#
_cell.length_a   1.000
_cell.length_b   1.000
_cell.length_c   1.000
_cell.angle_alpha   90.00
_cell.angle_beta   90.00
_cell.angle_gamma   90.00
#
_symmetry.space_group_name_H-M   'P 1'
#
loop_
_entity.id
_entity.type
_entity.pdbx_description
1 polymer ?
#
loop_
_entity_poly.entity_id
_entity_poly.type
_entity_poly.pdbx_seq_one_letter_code
_entity_poly.pdbx_strand_id
1 'polypeptide(L)'
;MWLTNNLRKKSIRNHFLQYSQAVHFSERLNGSSMQQLLTLLNIDFLIIGDAGILQQPVIESARIGVLNSHPALLPFARGTGVVGRSLERGIAAGASVYYVNSGIDEGDIINRRLVDASLPFYSLQEVEMKADILALDLLVETLTEEIGKGKIPIRLGQSKKFKYCRWLDEMERKVMDQQVKEGQPAMLFSKWKPLCKPGTFDLSDETMEMVQ
;
A
#
# COMPACT_ATOMS: atom_id res chain seq x y z
N MET A 1 14.84 30.79 -7.97
CA MET A 1 13.94 29.73 -7.46
C MET A 1 12.82 29.37 -8.42
N TRP A 2 12.15 30.30 -9.09
CA TRP A 2 11.03 30.02 -10.01
C TRP A 2 11.46 29.32 -11.32
N LEU A 3 12.57 29.72 -11.92
CA LEU A 3 13.13 29.10 -13.13
C LEU A 3 13.58 27.65 -12.93
N THR A 4 14.18 27.34 -11.79
CA THR A 4 14.62 25.98 -11.44
C THR A 4 13.43 25.03 -11.28
N ASN A 5 12.31 25.50 -10.74
CA ASN A 5 11.10 24.71 -10.56
C ASN A 5 10.43 24.36 -11.90
N ASN A 6 10.44 25.29 -12.87
CA ASN A 6 9.91 25.05 -14.21
C ASN A 6 10.76 24.08 -15.04
N LEU A 7 12.10 24.19 -14.95
CA LEU A 7 13.01 23.25 -15.60
C LEU A 7 12.85 21.83 -15.05
N ARG A 8 12.72 21.69 -13.73
CA ARG A 8 12.46 20.39 -13.08
C ARG A 8 11.13 19.79 -13.53
N LYS A 9 10.04 20.57 -13.55
CA LYS A 9 8.73 20.12 -14.06
C LYS A 9 8.80 19.66 -15.51
N LYS A 10 9.53 20.37 -16.37
CA LYS A 10 9.73 20.02 -17.78
C LYS A 10 10.50 18.69 -17.93
N SER A 11 11.55 18.49 -17.15
CA SER A 11 12.33 17.26 -17.16
C SER A 11 11.50 16.05 -16.70
N ILE A 12 10.77 16.18 -15.60
CA ILE A 12 9.87 15.15 -15.08
C ILE A 12 8.79 14.83 -16.12
N ARG A 13 8.14 15.85 -16.70
CA ARG A 13 7.13 15.67 -17.74
C ARG A 13 7.66 14.86 -18.92
N ASN A 14 8.83 15.24 -19.45
CA ASN A 14 9.43 14.54 -20.59
C ASN A 14 9.76 13.07 -20.28
N HIS A 15 10.20 12.79 -19.06
CA HIS A 15 10.44 11.43 -18.60
C HIS A 15 9.15 10.61 -18.61
N PHE A 16 8.09 11.11 -17.97
CA PHE A 16 6.82 10.37 -17.89
C PHE A 16 6.08 10.23 -19.22
N LEU A 17 6.23 11.18 -20.14
CA LEU A 17 5.64 11.08 -21.49
C LEU A 17 6.20 9.92 -22.34
N GLN A 18 7.30 9.29 -21.93
CA GLN A 18 7.78 8.06 -22.55
C GLN A 18 6.92 6.84 -22.21
N TYR A 19 6.16 6.91 -21.11
CA TYR A 19 5.37 5.81 -20.57
C TYR A 19 3.87 6.11 -20.47
N SER A 20 3.44 7.33 -20.79
CA SER A 20 2.06 7.79 -20.65
C SER A 20 1.62 8.65 -21.83
N GLN A 21 0.33 8.68 -22.10
CA GLN A 21 -0.27 9.49 -23.15
C GLN A 21 -0.25 10.99 -22.79
N ALA A 22 -0.35 11.33 -21.52
CA ALA A 22 -0.35 12.70 -21.03
C ALA A 22 0.24 12.81 -19.63
N VAL A 23 0.82 13.98 -19.32
CA VAL A 23 1.29 14.34 -17.97
C VAL A 23 0.73 15.70 -17.62
N HIS A 24 -0.01 15.74 -16.51
CA HIS A 24 -0.60 16.94 -15.93
C HIS A 24 0.02 17.23 -14.57
N PHE A 25 0.16 18.52 -14.25
CA PHE A 25 0.62 18.97 -12.94
C PHE A 25 -0.51 19.70 -12.24
N SER A 26 -0.78 19.34 -11.01
CA SER A 26 -1.68 20.04 -10.12
C SER A 26 -0.96 20.50 -8.86
N GLU A 27 -1.33 21.65 -8.33
CA GLU A 27 -0.79 22.17 -7.08
C GLU A 27 -1.54 21.60 -5.85
N ARG A 28 -2.77 21.16 -6.07
CA ARG A 28 -3.65 20.63 -5.02
C ARG A 28 -4.31 19.34 -5.46
N LEU A 29 -3.97 18.27 -4.76
CA LEU A 29 -4.52 16.93 -5.01
C LEU A 29 -6.06 16.91 -4.92
N ASN A 30 -6.63 17.57 -3.92
CA ASN A 30 -8.08 17.59 -3.66
C ASN A 30 -8.76 18.89 -4.16
N GLY A 31 -8.14 19.61 -5.10
CA GLY A 31 -8.68 20.85 -5.65
C GLY A 31 -9.73 20.61 -6.74
N SER A 32 -10.60 21.60 -6.97
CA SER A 32 -11.63 21.54 -8.01
C SER A 32 -11.07 21.31 -9.42
N SER A 33 -9.90 21.87 -9.73
CA SER A 33 -9.22 21.65 -11.00
C SER A 33 -8.82 20.17 -11.22
N MET A 34 -8.40 19.46 -10.17
CA MET A 34 -8.12 18.03 -10.23
C MET A 34 -9.40 17.24 -10.47
N GLN A 35 -10.47 17.53 -9.74
CA GLN A 35 -11.77 16.88 -9.91
C GLN A 35 -12.30 17.06 -11.34
N GLN A 36 -12.27 18.28 -11.85
CA GLN A 36 -12.69 18.58 -13.23
C GLN A 36 -11.88 17.81 -14.26
N LEU A 37 -10.56 17.73 -14.09
CA LEU A 37 -9.68 16.98 -14.96
C LEU A 37 -10.02 15.48 -14.95
N LEU A 38 -10.15 14.88 -13.78
CA LEU A 38 -10.46 13.45 -13.63
C LEU A 38 -11.84 13.12 -14.21
N THR A 39 -12.83 13.98 -13.99
CA THR A 39 -14.18 13.85 -14.60
C THR A 39 -14.11 13.94 -16.13
N LEU A 40 -13.37 14.92 -16.67
CA LEU A 40 -13.19 15.08 -18.12
C LEU A 40 -12.51 13.87 -18.76
N LEU A 41 -11.53 13.30 -18.09
CA LEU A 41 -10.81 12.11 -18.56
C LEU A 41 -11.63 10.83 -18.50
N ASN A 42 -12.76 10.83 -17.75
CA ASN A 42 -13.68 9.72 -17.60
C ASN A 42 -12.97 8.38 -17.30
N ILE A 43 -12.09 8.42 -16.29
CA ILE A 43 -11.20 7.31 -15.95
C ILE A 43 -11.97 6.17 -15.27
N ASP A 44 -11.59 4.94 -15.55
CA ASP A 44 -12.11 3.75 -14.86
C ASP A 44 -11.42 3.55 -13.50
N PHE A 45 -10.11 3.58 -13.50
CA PHE A 45 -9.30 3.43 -12.30
C PHE A 45 -8.37 4.62 -12.10
N LEU A 46 -8.30 5.11 -10.87
CA LEU A 46 -7.25 6.00 -10.42
C LEU A 46 -6.25 5.19 -9.58
N ILE A 47 -4.99 5.23 -9.93
CA ILE A 47 -3.93 4.58 -9.16
C ILE A 47 -3.18 5.66 -8.40
N ILE A 48 -3.02 5.47 -7.10
CA ILE A 48 -2.25 6.40 -6.28
C ILE A 48 -0.95 5.75 -5.79
N GLY A 49 0.09 6.55 -5.75
CA GLY A 49 1.37 6.19 -5.15
C GLY A 49 1.85 7.37 -4.32
N ASP A 50 1.85 7.22 -3.01
CA ASP A 50 2.29 8.25 -2.04
C ASP A 50 1.67 9.65 -2.25
N ALA A 51 0.40 9.67 -2.63
CA ALA A 51 -0.30 10.91 -2.99
C ALA A 51 -0.94 11.63 -1.79
N GLY A 52 -0.80 11.11 -0.57
CA GLY A 52 -1.50 11.60 0.61
C GLY A 52 -3.00 11.23 0.63
N ILE A 53 -3.76 11.86 1.52
CA ILE A 53 -5.18 11.53 1.74
C ILE A 53 -6.04 12.14 0.63
N LEU A 54 -6.78 11.30 -0.09
CA LEU A 54 -7.79 11.72 -1.05
C LEU A 54 -9.11 12.07 -0.36
N GLN A 55 -9.72 13.16 -0.79
CA GLN A 55 -11.09 13.49 -0.39
C GLN A 55 -12.12 12.78 -1.26
N GLN A 56 -13.31 12.57 -0.71
CA GLN A 56 -14.40 11.85 -1.34
C GLN A 56 -14.68 12.26 -2.80
N PRO A 57 -14.73 13.55 -3.17
CA PRO A 57 -14.99 13.94 -4.56
C PRO A 57 -13.94 13.49 -5.56
N VAL A 58 -12.66 13.35 -5.12
CA VAL A 58 -11.59 12.81 -5.97
C VAL A 58 -11.72 11.30 -6.09
N ILE A 59 -12.07 10.61 -5.00
CA ILE A 59 -12.30 9.16 -5.00
C ILE A 59 -13.45 8.81 -5.94
N GLU A 60 -14.55 9.54 -5.89
CA GLU A 60 -15.75 9.33 -6.72
C GLU A 60 -15.56 9.70 -8.20
N SER A 61 -14.46 10.38 -8.55
CA SER A 61 -14.17 10.71 -9.95
C SER A 61 -13.74 9.50 -10.79
N ALA A 62 -13.32 8.42 -10.16
CA ALA A 62 -13.00 7.17 -10.84
C ALA A 62 -14.26 6.28 -10.93
N ARG A 63 -14.62 5.83 -12.15
CA ARG A 63 -15.85 5.08 -12.41
C ARG A 63 -15.94 3.74 -11.68
N ILE A 64 -14.80 3.04 -11.55
CA ILE A 64 -14.73 1.72 -10.90
C ILE A 64 -14.09 1.85 -9.52
N GLY A 65 -13.03 2.62 -9.39
CA GLY A 65 -12.45 2.88 -8.10
C GLY A 65 -11.03 3.43 -8.13
N VAL A 66 -10.56 3.75 -6.95
CA VAL A 66 -9.18 4.20 -6.70
C VAL A 66 -8.41 3.06 -6.06
N LEU A 67 -7.23 2.74 -6.57
CA LEU A 67 -6.38 1.68 -6.05
C LEU A 67 -5.12 2.25 -5.40
N ASN A 68 -4.71 1.63 -4.32
CA ASN A 68 -3.43 1.87 -3.65
C ASN A 68 -2.79 0.57 -3.22
N SER A 69 -1.48 0.61 -3.01
CA SER A 69 -0.75 -0.45 -2.33
C SER A 69 -0.22 0.04 -0.99
N HIS A 70 -0.12 -0.87 -0.03
CA HIS A 70 0.24 -0.59 1.35
C HIS A 70 1.26 -1.61 1.84
N PRO A 71 2.41 -1.18 2.43
CA PRO A 71 3.47 -2.09 2.82
C PRO A 71 3.17 -2.79 4.15
N ALA A 72 1.95 -3.27 4.32
CA ALA A 72 1.53 -4.08 5.45
C ALA A 72 0.34 -4.97 5.08
N LEU A 73 0.09 -5.97 5.93
CA LEU A 73 -1.09 -6.81 5.83
C LEU A 73 -2.32 -6.08 6.39
N LEU A 74 -3.19 -5.57 5.51
CA LEU A 74 -4.48 -5.03 5.91
C LEU A 74 -5.42 -6.18 6.36
N PRO A 75 -6.25 -5.98 7.37
CA PRO A 75 -6.51 -4.77 8.16
C PRO A 75 -5.60 -4.58 9.37
N PHE A 76 -4.62 -5.40 9.62
CA PHE A 76 -3.87 -5.47 10.90
C PHE A 76 -3.00 -4.23 11.18
N ALA A 77 -2.48 -3.59 10.15
CA ALA A 77 -1.64 -2.41 10.28
C ALA A 77 -2.03 -1.37 9.24
N ARG A 78 -2.66 -0.28 9.67
CA ARG A 78 -3.09 0.88 8.89
C ARG A 78 -2.31 2.11 9.30
N GLY A 79 -2.16 3.09 8.42
CA GLY A 79 -1.52 4.37 8.73
C GLY A 79 -0.04 4.39 8.41
N THR A 80 0.79 4.84 9.34
CA THR A 80 2.23 5.06 9.12
C THR A 80 3.11 4.19 10.00
N GLY A 81 4.38 3.97 9.60
CA GLY A 81 5.31 3.13 10.36
C GLY A 81 4.87 1.66 10.47
N VAL A 82 4.08 1.21 9.52
CA VAL A 82 3.28 -0.03 9.59
C VAL A 82 4.13 -1.29 9.64
N VAL A 83 5.29 -1.33 9.00
CA VAL A 83 6.14 -2.52 9.02
C VAL A 83 6.67 -2.78 10.42
N GLY A 84 7.30 -1.79 11.05
CA GLY A 84 7.81 -1.93 12.42
C GLY A 84 6.70 -2.22 13.42
N ARG A 85 5.54 -1.56 13.28
CA ARG A 85 4.37 -1.81 14.14
C ARG A 85 3.74 -3.19 13.91
N SER A 86 3.79 -3.72 12.68
CA SER A 86 3.40 -5.11 12.43
C SER A 86 4.28 -6.08 13.21
N LEU A 87 5.60 -5.96 13.06
CA LEU A 87 6.55 -6.82 13.74
C LEU A 87 6.41 -6.74 15.27
N GLU A 88 6.27 -5.53 15.84
CA GLU A 88 6.04 -5.30 17.26
C GLU A 88 4.80 -6.05 17.79
N ARG A 89 3.75 -6.14 16.97
CA ARG A 89 2.49 -6.83 17.29
C ARG A 89 2.50 -8.31 16.96
N GLY A 90 3.63 -8.88 16.57
CA GLY A 90 3.72 -10.28 16.15
C GLY A 90 3.10 -10.60 14.81
N ILE A 91 2.90 -9.57 13.96
CA ILE A 91 2.36 -9.69 12.61
C ILE A 91 3.54 -9.76 11.63
N ALA A 92 3.52 -10.73 10.72
CA ALA A 92 4.56 -10.84 9.70
C ALA A 92 4.56 -9.62 8.78
N ALA A 93 5.74 -9.23 8.28
CA ALA A 93 5.84 -8.22 7.26
C ALA A 93 5.16 -8.70 5.96
N GLY A 94 4.49 -7.79 5.27
CA GLY A 94 3.76 -8.09 4.05
C GLY A 94 3.29 -6.83 3.36
N ALA A 95 2.50 -7.01 2.30
CA ALA A 95 1.91 -5.91 1.56
C ALA A 95 0.46 -6.24 1.17
N SER A 96 -0.32 -5.21 0.88
CA SER A 96 -1.70 -5.31 0.44
C SER A 96 -1.96 -4.36 -0.72
N VAL A 97 -2.82 -4.76 -1.66
CA VAL A 97 -3.45 -3.89 -2.65
C VAL A 97 -4.92 -3.77 -2.29
N TYR A 98 -5.48 -2.58 -2.34
CA TYR A 98 -6.83 -2.32 -1.87
C TYR A 98 -7.49 -1.16 -2.63
N TYR A 99 -8.81 -1.10 -2.57
CA TYR A 99 -9.60 0.05 -3.01
C TYR A 99 -9.55 1.15 -1.95
N VAL A 100 -9.30 2.37 -2.38
CA VAL A 100 -9.29 3.53 -1.48
C VAL A 100 -10.73 3.98 -1.21
N ASN A 101 -11.02 4.28 0.04
CA ASN A 101 -12.24 4.96 0.49
C ASN A 101 -11.87 6.20 1.32
N SER A 102 -12.85 6.83 1.95
CA SER A 102 -12.62 8.03 2.79
C SER A 102 -11.89 7.75 4.10
N GLY A 103 -11.77 6.50 4.51
CA GLY A 103 -10.99 6.10 5.69
C GLY A 103 -9.52 5.85 5.33
N ILE A 104 -8.63 5.94 6.32
CA ILE A 104 -7.20 5.67 6.11
C ILE A 104 -6.99 4.16 6.06
N ASP A 105 -6.60 3.64 4.88
CA ASP A 105 -6.32 2.22 4.62
C ASP A 105 -7.47 1.28 5.04
N GLU A 106 -8.74 1.74 4.87
CA GLU A 106 -9.94 1.03 5.30
C GLU A 106 -10.76 0.42 4.16
N GLY A 107 -10.36 0.65 2.93
CA GLY A 107 -11.10 0.17 1.77
C GLY A 107 -10.95 -1.33 1.52
N ASP A 108 -11.77 -1.86 0.63
CA ASP A 108 -11.83 -3.29 0.33
C ASP A 108 -10.50 -3.81 -0.21
N ILE A 109 -10.04 -4.93 0.32
CA ILE A 109 -8.77 -5.54 -0.06
C ILE A 109 -8.95 -6.32 -1.37
N ILE A 110 -7.96 -6.23 -2.25
CA ILE A 110 -7.86 -7.00 -3.49
C ILE A 110 -6.94 -8.19 -3.28
N ASN A 111 -5.72 -7.93 -2.84
CA ASN A 111 -4.69 -8.95 -2.69
C ASN A 111 -3.75 -8.60 -1.53
N ARG A 112 -3.12 -9.63 -0.96
CA ARG A 112 -2.11 -9.53 0.11
C ARG A 112 -1.02 -10.55 -0.11
N ARG A 113 0.20 -10.23 0.32
CA ARG A 113 1.33 -11.17 0.26
C ARG A 113 2.30 -10.90 1.40
N LEU A 114 2.89 -11.95 1.94
CA LEU A 114 3.98 -11.85 2.91
C LEU A 114 5.29 -11.45 2.23
N VAL A 115 6.10 -10.65 2.93
CA VAL A 115 7.51 -10.50 2.57
C VAL A 115 8.20 -11.85 2.78
N ASP A 116 8.94 -12.31 1.80
CA ASP A 116 9.75 -13.53 1.96
C ASP A 116 10.88 -13.27 2.96
N ALA A 117 10.79 -13.89 4.10
CA ALA A 117 11.75 -13.84 5.19
C ALA A 117 12.45 -15.20 5.41
N SER A 118 12.60 -16.00 4.35
CA SER A 118 13.37 -17.26 4.39
C SER A 118 14.87 -17.02 4.61
N LEU A 119 15.38 -15.84 4.27
CA LEU A 119 16.73 -15.38 4.56
C LEU A 119 16.71 -14.33 5.68
N PRO A 120 17.79 -14.22 6.47
CA PRO A 120 17.88 -13.23 7.54
C PRO A 120 17.89 -11.80 6.99
N PHE A 121 17.33 -10.88 7.76
CA PHE A 121 17.44 -9.45 7.55
C PHE A 121 18.48 -8.84 8.50
N TYR A 122 19.14 -7.80 8.05
CA TYR A 122 20.19 -7.12 8.82
C TYR A 122 19.72 -5.83 9.50
N SER A 123 18.54 -5.33 9.12
CA SER A 123 17.96 -4.12 9.71
C SER A 123 16.46 -4.03 9.47
N LEU A 124 15.78 -3.26 10.33
CA LEU A 124 14.37 -2.91 10.12
C LEU A 124 14.15 -2.19 8.78
N GLN A 125 15.08 -1.31 8.39
CA GLN A 125 15.03 -0.60 7.11
C GLN A 125 15.01 -1.55 5.91
N GLU A 126 15.73 -2.66 5.99
CA GLU A 126 15.71 -3.67 4.92
C GLU A 126 14.35 -4.34 4.81
N VAL A 127 13.70 -4.66 5.94
CA VAL A 127 12.34 -5.21 5.94
C VAL A 127 11.34 -4.21 5.39
N GLU A 128 11.44 -2.94 5.78
CA GLU A 128 10.62 -1.84 5.28
C GLU A 128 10.75 -1.72 3.75
N MET A 129 11.97 -1.66 3.24
CA MET A 129 12.24 -1.60 1.80
C MET A 129 11.67 -2.80 1.04
N LYS A 130 11.79 -4.01 1.59
CA LYS A 130 11.21 -5.21 0.97
C LYS A 130 9.69 -5.19 0.95
N ALA A 131 9.06 -4.65 1.99
CA ALA A 131 7.61 -4.49 2.04
C ALA A 131 7.12 -3.44 1.03
N ASP A 132 7.84 -2.33 0.89
CA ASP A 132 7.55 -1.28 -0.11
C ASP A 132 7.66 -1.83 -1.55
N ILE A 133 8.73 -2.55 -1.86
CA ILE A 133 8.92 -3.20 -3.16
C ILE A 133 7.78 -4.19 -3.42
N LEU A 134 7.47 -5.05 -2.45
CA LEU A 134 6.39 -6.01 -2.58
C LEU A 134 5.03 -5.35 -2.81
N ALA A 135 4.77 -4.20 -2.15
CA ALA A 135 3.54 -3.44 -2.34
C ALA A 135 3.40 -2.94 -3.80
N LEU A 136 4.49 -2.43 -4.36
CA LEU A 136 4.54 -2.00 -5.76
C LEU A 136 4.38 -3.19 -6.72
N ASP A 137 5.07 -4.29 -6.48
CA ASP A 137 4.98 -5.50 -7.31
C ASP A 137 3.55 -6.05 -7.35
N LEU A 138 2.87 -6.12 -6.19
CA LEU A 138 1.48 -6.55 -6.10
C LEU A 138 0.53 -5.60 -6.85
N LEU A 139 0.77 -4.30 -6.79
CA LEU A 139 -0.03 -3.32 -7.52
C LEU A 139 0.16 -3.50 -9.03
N VAL A 140 1.40 -3.63 -9.50
CA VAL A 140 1.71 -3.87 -10.91
C VAL A 140 1.09 -5.18 -11.39
N GLU A 141 1.19 -6.25 -10.61
CA GLU A 141 0.55 -7.53 -10.90
C GLU A 141 -0.99 -7.39 -11.02
N THR A 142 -1.63 -6.71 -10.10
CA THR A 142 -3.08 -6.43 -10.16
C THR A 142 -3.45 -5.65 -11.44
N LEU A 143 -2.66 -4.65 -11.80
CA LEU A 143 -2.89 -3.84 -12.99
C LEU A 143 -2.70 -4.64 -14.28
N THR A 144 -1.71 -5.52 -14.35
CA THR A 144 -1.37 -6.28 -15.56
C THR A 144 -2.20 -7.55 -15.69
N GLU A 145 -2.35 -8.32 -14.63
CA GLU A 145 -2.98 -9.62 -14.68
C GLU A 145 -4.51 -9.60 -14.54
N GLU A 146 -5.05 -8.57 -13.93
CA GLU A 146 -6.50 -8.42 -13.78
C GLU A 146 -7.04 -7.30 -14.67
N ILE A 147 -6.70 -6.05 -14.40
CA ILE A 147 -7.24 -4.89 -15.12
C ILE A 147 -6.81 -4.88 -16.58
N GLY A 148 -5.55 -5.16 -16.87
CA GLY A 148 -5.03 -5.24 -18.24
C GLY A 148 -5.67 -6.36 -19.08
N LYS A 149 -6.26 -7.36 -18.42
CA LYS A 149 -7.05 -8.43 -19.06
C LYS A 149 -8.56 -8.16 -19.03
N GLY A 150 -8.97 -6.94 -18.69
CA GLY A 150 -10.37 -6.52 -18.67
C GLY A 150 -11.18 -7.04 -17.48
N LYS A 151 -10.54 -7.50 -16.42
CA LYS A 151 -11.20 -7.94 -15.19
C LYS A 151 -11.33 -6.78 -14.21
N ILE A 152 -12.41 -6.78 -13.45
CA ILE A 152 -12.55 -5.90 -12.29
C ILE A 152 -12.07 -6.70 -11.07
N PRO A 153 -11.04 -6.21 -10.34
CA PRO A 153 -10.53 -6.90 -9.16
C PRO A 153 -11.62 -7.10 -8.09
N ILE A 154 -11.56 -8.23 -7.40
CA ILE A 154 -12.49 -8.56 -6.32
C ILE A 154 -12.42 -7.52 -5.19
N ARG A 155 -13.47 -7.46 -4.39
CA ARG A 155 -13.57 -6.59 -3.21
C ARG A 155 -13.79 -7.46 -1.97
N LEU A 156 -12.76 -7.57 -1.15
CA LEU A 156 -12.83 -8.26 0.14
C LEU A 156 -12.94 -7.22 1.25
N GLY A 157 -14.09 -7.12 1.89
CA GLY A 157 -14.31 -6.21 3.01
C GLY A 157 -13.29 -6.46 4.12
N GLN A 158 -12.87 -5.40 4.82
CA GLN A 158 -11.94 -5.53 5.93
C GLN A 158 -12.54 -5.09 7.27
N SER A 159 -12.10 -5.75 8.34
CA SER A 159 -12.49 -5.42 9.70
C SER A 159 -12.02 -4.03 10.11
N LYS A 160 -12.86 -3.26 10.79
CA LYS A 160 -12.53 -1.93 11.34
C LYS A 160 -12.02 -1.97 12.79
N LYS A 161 -11.83 -3.17 13.36
CA LYS A 161 -11.40 -3.34 14.77
C LYS A 161 -9.98 -2.89 15.06
N PHE A 162 -9.10 -2.85 14.04
CA PHE A 162 -7.68 -2.55 14.21
C PHE A 162 -7.40 -1.06 14.28
N LYS A 163 -6.58 -0.67 15.26
CA LYS A 163 -6.15 0.71 15.46
C LYS A 163 -5.09 1.12 14.44
N TYR A 164 -5.08 2.40 14.09
CA TYR A 164 -4.04 2.99 13.26
C TYR A 164 -2.65 2.87 13.90
N CYS A 165 -1.68 2.64 13.06
CA CYS A 165 -0.27 2.70 13.41
C CYS A 165 0.25 4.14 13.31
N ARG A 166 1.29 4.41 14.09
CA ARG A 166 2.12 5.61 14.00
C ARG A 166 3.57 5.19 13.89
N TRP A 167 4.41 6.08 13.43
CA TRP A 167 5.84 5.83 13.40
C TRP A 167 6.36 5.36 14.76
N LEU A 168 7.32 4.45 14.71
CA LEU A 168 8.13 4.10 15.87
C LEU A 168 8.95 5.32 16.27
N ASP A 169 9.07 5.58 17.57
CA ASP A 169 10.06 6.53 18.05
C ASP A 169 11.48 5.95 17.93
N GLU A 170 12.49 6.75 18.28
CA GLU A 170 13.90 6.34 18.10
C GLU A 170 14.27 5.11 18.95
N MET A 171 13.74 5.02 20.16
CA MET A 171 14.01 3.88 21.07
C MET A 171 13.28 2.61 20.59
N GLU A 172 12.00 2.74 20.28
CA GLU A 172 11.20 1.65 19.69
C GLU A 172 11.86 1.11 18.42
N ARG A 173 12.35 2.01 17.56
CA ARG A 173 13.04 1.63 16.32
C ARG A 173 14.34 0.87 16.58
N LYS A 174 15.14 1.27 17.56
CA LYS A 174 16.37 0.56 17.97
C LYS A 174 16.07 -0.85 18.49
N VAL A 175 15.04 -0.98 19.33
CA VAL A 175 14.58 -2.28 19.85
C VAL A 175 14.14 -3.18 18.70
N MET A 176 13.32 -2.66 17.79
CA MET A 176 12.85 -3.42 16.65
C MET A 176 13.98 -3.82 15.70
N ASP A 177 14.94 -2.93 15.45
CA ASP A 177 16.12 -3.24 14.62
C ASP A 177 16.95 -4.38 15.22
N GLN A 178 17.06 -4.44 16.55
CA GLN A 178 17.73 -5.54 17.25
C GLN A 178 16.95 -6.86 17.09
N GLN A 179 15.63 -6.85 17.27
CA GLN A 179 14.79 -8.03 17.10
C GLN A 179 14.81 -8.56 15.65
N VAL A 180 14.91 -7.67 14.67
CA VAL A 180 15.07 -8.06 13.27
C VAL A 180 16.38 -8.83 13.07
N LYS A 181 17.50 -8.35 13.63
CA LYS A 181 18.81 -9.03 13.57
C LYS A 181 18.80 -10.38 14.28
N GLU A 182 17.98 -10.53 15.30
CA GLU A 182 17.78 -11.78 16.04
C GLU A 182 16.84 -12.78 15.31
N GLY A 183 16.35 -12.45 14.13
CA GLY A 183 15.58 -13.35 13.27
C GLY A 183 14.06 -13.30 13.47
N GLN A 184 13.51 -12.30 14.15
CA GLN A 184 12.08 -12.16 14.35
C GLN A 184 11.27 -12.21 13.03
N PRO A 185 11.67 -11.54 11.92
CA PRO A 185 10.91 -11.61 10.68
C PRO A 185 10.77 -13.03 10.12
N ALA A 186 11.83 -13.84 10.20
CA ALA A 186 11.79 -15.24 9.74
C ALA A 186 10.87 -16.10 10.62
N MET A 187 10.90 -15.89 11.93
CA MET A 187 9.99 -16.57 12.88
C MET A 187 8.53 -16.23 12.57
N LEU A 188 8.21 -14.95 12.40
CA LEU A 188 6.87 -14.50 12.07
C LEU A 188 6.42 -14.99 10.69
N PHE A 189 7.29 -14.93 9.68
CA PHE A 189 7.00 -15.46 8.35
C PHE A 189 6.61 -16.93 8.42
N SER A 190 7.37 -17.75 9.14
CA SER A 190 7.09 -19.18 9.31
C SER A 190 5.75 -19.44 10.01
N LYS A 191 5.39 -18.60 10.99
CA LYS A 191 4.09 -18.66 11.70
C LYS A 191 2.93 -18.28 10.77
N TRP A 192 3.10 -17.23 9.96
CA TRP A 192 2.02 -16.65 9.14
C TRP A 192 1.86 -17.31 7.77
N LYS A 193 2.93 -17.90 7.21
CA LYS A 193 2.93 -18.52 5.89
C LYS A 193 1.82 -19.56 5.67
N PRO A 194 1.50 -20.45 6.64
CA PRO A 194 0.41 -21.40 6.47
C PRO A 194 -0.97 -20.75 6.37
N LEU A 195 -1.14 -19.54 6.90
CA LEU A 195 -2.39 -18.77 6.86
C LEU A 195 -2.59 -18.06 5.52
N CYS A 196 -1.53 -17.96 4.71
CA CYS A 196 -1.46 -17.22 3.45
C CYS A 196 -1.47 -18.17 2.24
N LYS A 197 -2.40 -19.10 2.17
CA LYS A 197 -2.53 -19.96 0.99
C LYS A 197 -3.01 -19.13 -0.22
N PRO A 198 -2.44 -19.35 -1.44
CA PRO A 198 -2.93 -18.68 -2.64
C PRO A 198 -4.45 -18.88 -2.80
N GLY A 199 -5.19 -17.78 -2.90
CA GLY A 199 -6.65 -17.79 -3.04
C GLY A 199 -7.47 -17.95 -1.75
N THR A 200 -6.84 -18.08 -0.60
CA THR A 200 -7.55 -18.21 0.69
C THR A 200 -6.95 -17.30 1.77
N PHE A 201 -6.90 -16.00 1.49
CA PHE A 201 -6.78 -15.03 2.57
C PHE A 201 -8.19 -14.81 3.18
N ASP A 202 -8.83 -15.90 3.56
CA ASP A 202 -9.99 -15.81 4.43
C ASP A 202 -9.49 -15.57 5.84
N LEU A 203 -9.39 -14.30 6.18
CA LEU A 203 -9.21 -13.86 7.56
C LEU A 203 -10.60 -13.81 8.17
N SER A 204 -11.17 -14.99 8.40
CA SER A 204 -12.29 -15.14 9.33
C SER A 204 -11.89 -14.58 10.70
N ASP A 205 -12.84 -14.12 11.48
CA ASP A 205 -12.58 -13.63 12.85
C ASP A 205 -11.81 -14.69 13.69
N GLU A 206 -11.96 -15.98 13.39
CA GLU A 206 -11.23 -17.09 14.00
C GLU A 206 -9.71 -17.07 13.69
N THR A 207 -9.32 -16.78 12.45
CA THR A 207 -7.90 -16.62 12.09
C THR A 207 -7.29 -15.41 12.80
N MET A 208 -8.12 -14.42 13.12
CA MET A 208 -7.72 -13.20 13.81
C MET A 208 -7.46 -13.42 15.30
N GLU A 209 -8.22 -14.30 15.96
CA GLU A 209 -8.03 -14.68 17.36
C GLU A 209 -6.78 -15.56 17.56
N MET A 210 -6.39 -16.33 16.54
CA MET A 210 -5.17 -17.15 16.60
C MET A 210 -3.87 -16.32 16.52
N VAL A 211 -3.95 -15.05 16.17
CA VAL A 211 -2.79 -14.18 15.95
C VAL A 211 -2.59 -13.17 17.09
N GLN A 212 -3.60 -12.93 17.90
CA GLN A 212 -3.51 -12.17 19.17
C GLN A 212 -2.99 -13.06 20.30
#